data_5ffebb4ee810c6c3133d17be3e56ad99
#
_entry.id   5ffebb4ee810c6c3133d17be3e56ad99
#
_cell.length_a   1.000
_cell.length_b   1.000
_cell.length_c   1.000
_cell.angle_alpha   90.00
_cell.angle_beta   90.00
_cell.angle_gamma   90.00
#
_symmetry.space_group_name_H-M   'P 1'
#
loop_
_entity.id
_entity.type
_entity.pdbx_description
1 polymer ?
#
loop_
_entity_poly.entity_id
_entity_poly.type
_entity_poly.pdbx_seq_one_letter_code
_entity_poly.pdbx_strand_id
1 'polypeptide(L)'
;MNNPFVFPVADLIHGGSTMPEQRRQVGPSTSRIGPEMIAIAQGENVVVDATMTPLGGGILVDADITATLTGECVRCLRTLHPEATLHISQMFATDPDFVTGDEDEDDGGGDSVPLIERDEIDIEQTVIDEAGLSLPFNPTCEGGCPDGDTDVPKPDGVVDADGNIVEGEDPRVDPRWAGLEKFL
;
A
#
# COMPACT_ATOMS: atom_id res chain seq x y z
N MET A 1 -7.47 22.60 -10.17
CA MET A 1 -6.73 21.95 -9.06
C MET A 1 -5.77 20.99 -9.75
N ASN A 2 -4.48 21.06 -9.44
CA ASN A 2 -3.50 20.18 -10.07
C ASN A 2 -3.60 18.81 -9.40
N ASN A 3 -3.92 17.76 -10.15
CA ASN A 3 -3.93 16.39 -9.63
C ASN A 3 -2.47 15.93 -9.52
N PRO A 4 -1.94 15.59 -8.33
CA PRO A 4 -0.54 15.18 -8.16
C PRO A 4 -0.21 13.83 -8.80
N PHE A 5 -1.21 13.06 -9.21
CA PHE A 5 -1.04 11.74 -9.81
C PHE A 5 -1.05 11.75 -11.36
N VAL A 6 -1.34 12.90 -11.99
CA VAL A 6 -1.40 13.02 -13.46
C VAL A 6 -0.18 13.75 -13.98
N PHE A 7 0.55 13.11 -14.88
CA PHE A 7 1.79 13.62 -15.46
C PHE A 7 1.64 13.81 -16.97
N PRO A 8 1.84 15.02 -17.51
CA PRO A 8 1.92 15.23 -18.94
C PRO A 8 3.23 14.62 -19.49
N VAL A 9 3.16 13.81 -20.54
CA VAL A 9 4.29 13.05 -21.10
C VAL A 9 4.47 13.25 -22.62
N ALA A 10 3.82 14.27 -23.19
CA ALA A 10 3.91 14.59 -24.61
C ALA A 10 5.37 14.75 -25.11
N ASP A 11 6.20 15.35 -24.29
CA ASP A 11 7.62 15.56 -24.57
C ASP A 11 8.43 14.25 -24.56
N LEU A 12 8.08 13.28 -23.71
CA LEU A 12 8.71 11.96 -23.70
C LEU A 12 8.28 11.09 -24.87
N ILE A 13 7.01 11.19 -25.28
CA ILE A 13 6.46 10.42 -26.39
C ILE A 13 6.97 10.96 -27.73
N HIS A 14 6.91 12.28 -27.91
CA HIS A 14 7.20 12.92 -29.20
C HIS A 14 8.63 13.47 -29.31
N GLY A 15 9.33 13.62 -28.19
CA GLY A 15 10.68 14.21 -28.14
C GLY A 15 11.81 13.27 -28.55
N GLY A 16 11.57 11.98 -28.69
CA GLY A 16 12.58 10.98 -29.07
C GLY A 16 13.71 10.78 -28.05
N SER A 17 13.55 11.29 -26.83
CA SER A 17 14.48 11.05 -25.73
C SER A 17 14.31 9.63 -25.21
N THR A 18 15.44 8.95 -24.97
CA THR A 18 15.46 7.63 -24.30
C THR A 18 16.01 7.72 -22.87
N MET A 19 16.30 8.94 -22.42
CA MET A 19 16.86 9.15 -21.08
C MET A 19 15.74 9.26 -20.04
N PRO A 20 15.93 8.65 -18.84
CA PRO A 20 15.02 8.83 -17.72
C PRO A 20 14.88 10.31 -17.34
N GLU A 21 13.66 10.73 -17.06
CA GLU A 21 13.35 12.08 -16.58
C GLU A 21 12.71 12.00 -15.19
N GLN A 22 13.19 12.84 -14.28
CA GLN A 22 12.61 12.95 -12.93
C GLN A 22 11.61 14.09 -12.89
N ARG A 23 10.45 13.82 -12.32
CA ARG A 23 9.38 14.81 -12.13
C ARG A 23 8.86 14.72 -10.70
N ARG A 24 8.68 15.89 -10.09
CA ARG A 24 8.09 16.00 -8.77
C ARG A 24 6.82 16.80 -8.83
N GLN A 25 5.75 16.25 -8.23
CA GLN A 25 4.49 16.94 -8.07
C GLN A 25 4.08 16.96 -6.59
N VAL A 26 3.41 18.05 -6.19
CA VAL A 26 2.86 18.20 -4.84
C VAL A 26 1.45 18.73 -4.98
N GLY A 27 0.50 18.09 -4.33
CA GLY A 27 -0.88 18.53 -4.38
C GLY A 27 -1.78 17.71 -3.45
N PRO A 28 -3.05 18.13 -3.33
CA PRO A 28 -4.01 17.40 -2.52
C PRO A 28 -4.41 16.09 -3.21
N SER A 29 -4.54 15.01 -2.45
CA SER A 29 -5.10 13.76 -2.92
C SER A 29 -6.53 13.95 -3.41
N THR A 30 -6.83 13.44 -4.60
CA THR A 30 -8.16 13.54 -5.23
C THR A 30 -9.18 12.62 -4.58
N SER A 31 -8.72 11.50 -4.04
CA SER A 31 -9.53 10.47 -3.39
C SER A 31 -8.93 10.06 -2.04
N ARG A 32 -9.65 9.23 -1.30
CA ARG A 32 -9.11 8.54 -0.14
C ARG A 32 -8.34 7.30 -0.61
N ILE A 33 -7.08 7.15 -0.21
CA ILE A 33 -6.20 6.08 -0.68
C ILE A 33 -5.73 5.24 0.52
N GLY A 34 -6.11 3.96 0.55
CA GLY A 34 -5.71 2.98 1.57
C GLY A 34 -6.86 2.26 2.25
N PRO A 35 -6.55 1.32 3.18
CA PRO A 35 -7.51 0.53 3.94
C PRO A 35 -8.43 1.38 4.82
N GLU A 36 -9.55 0.77 5.28
CA GLU A 36 -10.57 1.47 6.06
C GLU A 36 -10.03 2.13 7.34
N MET A 37 -9.14 1.42 8.07
CA MET A 37 -8.64 1.87 9.36
C MET A 37 -7.50 2.89 9.29
N ILE A 38 -6.81 3.00 8.14
CA ILE A 38 -5.74 3.96 7.93
C ILE A 38 -5.59 4.27 6.44
N ALA A 39 -5.46 5.55 6.09
CA ALA A 39 -5.37 5.96 4.69
C ALA A 39 -4.81 7.38 4.54
N ILE A 40 -4.39 7.72 3.33
CA ILE A 40 -4.25 9.10 2.89
C ILE A 40 -5.66 9.68 2.77
N ALA A 41 -5.98 10.71 3.54
CA ALA A 41 -7.30 11.35 3.47
C ALA A 41 -7.47 12.12 2.15
N GLN A 42 -8.69 12.17 1.63
CA GLN A 42 -8.99 13.06 0.50
C GLN A 42 -8.66 14.51 0.87
N GLY A 43 -7.91 15.19 0.03
CA GLY A 43 -7.45 16.56 0.26
C GLY A 43 -6.15 16.67 1.07
N GLU A 44 -5.60 15.57 1.59
CA GLU A 44 -4.27 15.55 2.21
C GLU A 44 -3.18 15.80 1.17
N ASN A 45 -2.15 16.56 1.55
CA ASN A 45 -1.04 16.84 0.65
C ASN A 45 -0.20 15.59 0.42
N VAL A 46 0.01 15.29 -0.85
CA VAL A 46 0.83 14.18 -1.32
C VAL A 46 2.01 14.73 -2.10
N VAL A 47 3.18 14.17 -1.87
CA VAL A 47 4.39 14.43 -2.65
C VAL A 47 4.65 13.21 -3.52
N VAL A 48 4.72 13.39 -4.83
CA VAL A 48 5.03 12.34 -5.80
C VAL A 48 6.36 12.66 -6.47
N ASP A 49 7.36 11.83 -6.23
CA ASP A 49 8.67 11.87 -6.88
C ASP A 49 8.73 10.72 -7.90
N ALA A 50 8.57 11.04 -9.18
CA ALA A 50 8.49 10.05 -10.25
C ALA A 50 9.70 10.11 -11.17
N THR A 51 10.23 8.94 -11.55
CA THR A 51 11.20 8.76 -12.62
C THR A 51 10.52 8.08 -13.79
N MET A 52 10.49 8.74 -14.93
CA MET A 52 9.85 8.27 -16.16
C MET A 52 10.90 7.84 -17.15
N THR A 53 10.88 6.58 -17.55
CA THR A 53 11.85 5.99 -18.49
C THR A 53 11.14 5.58 -19.78
N PRO A 54 11.37 6.25 -20.92
CA PRO A 54 10.80 5.84 -22.20
C PRO A 54 11.41 4.50 -22.66
N LEU A 55 10.58 3.52 -22.98
CA LEU A 55 10.96 2.17 -23.40
C LEU A 55 10.19 1.75 -24.65
N GLY A 56 10.68 2.14 -25.82
CA GLY A 56 10.33 1.61 -27.15
C GLY A 56 8.85 1.43 -27.55
N GLY A 57 7.89 1.58 -26.70
CA GLY A 57 6.45 1.40 -26.95
C GLY A 57 5.61 1.82 -25.74
N GLY A 58 6.29 2.38 -24.74
CA GLY A 58 5.65 2.84 -23.51
C GLY A 58 6.61 3.62 -22.63
N ILE A 59 6.14 3.97 -21.45
CA ILE A 59 6.91 4.66 -20.43
C ILE A 59 6.82 3.86 -19.13
N LEU A 60 7.97 3.46 -18.59
CA LEU A 60 8.07 2.92 -17.25
C LEU A 60 8.07 4.08 -16.26
N VAL A 61 7.16 4.03 -15.29
CA VAL A 61 7.07 5.00 -14.20
C VAL A 61 7.47 4.31 -12.91
N ASP A 62 8.58 4.77 -12.31
CA ASP A 62 8.98 4.43 -10.96
C ASP A 62 8.73 5.64 -10.07
N ALA A 63 7.88 5.53 -9.06
CA ALA A 63 7.53 6.67 -8.23
C ALA A 63 7.44 6.34 -6.75
N ASP A 64 7.90 7.30 -5.94
CA ASP A 64 7.74 7.33 -4.49
C ASP A 64 6.67 8.36 -4.12
N ILE A 65 5.64 7.90 -3.40
CA ILE A 65 4.51 8.70 -2.97
C ILE A 65 4.58 8.87 -1.45
N THR A 66 4.89 10.07 -0.99
CA THR A 66 4.98 10.39 0.44
C THR A 66 3.78 11.20 0.88
N ALA A 67 3.13 10.76 1.96
CA ALA A 67 1.98 11.45 2.55
C ALA A 67 1.84 11.13 4.03
N THR A 68 1.13 12.00 4.76
CA THR A 68 0.66 11.72 6.11
C THR A 68 -0.62 10.91 6.04
N LEU A 69 -0.64 9.79 6.75
CA LEU A 69 -1.84 8.96 6.87
C LEU A 69 -2.73 9.47 8.00
N THR A 70 -4.01 9.23 7.88
CA THR A 70 -4.98 9.42 8.96
C THR A 70 -5.66 8.09 9.24
N GLY A 71 -5.65 7.67 10.50
CA GLY A 71 -6.25 6.41 10.91
C GLY A 71 -6.50 6.32 12.41
N GLU A 72 -6.90 5.14 12.86
CA GLU A 72 -7.16 4.86 14.27
C GLU A 72 -6.46 3.58 14.69
N CYS A 73 -5.88 3.59 15.88
CA CYS A 73 -5.30 2.39 16.48
C CYS A 73 -6.41 1.38 16.82
N VAL A 74 -6.30 0.15 16.30
CA VAL A 74 -7.31 -0.92 16.54
C VAL A 74 -7.41 -1.36 18.01
N ARG A 75 -6.41 -1.02 18.84
CA ARG A 75 -6.38 -1.42 20.26
C ARG A 75 -6.96 -0.35 21.20
N CYS A 76 -6.54 0.90 21.04
CA CYS A 76 -6.90 1.98 21.96
C CYS A 76 -7.73 3.09 21.32
N LEU A 77 -8.09 2.96 20.04
CA LEU A 77 -8.91 3.88 19.25
C LEU A 77 -8.37 5.32 19.19
N ARG A 78 -7.08 5.50 19.44
CA ARG A 78 -6.42 6.80 19.26
C ARG A 78 -6.21 7.07 17.79
N THR A 79 -6.37 8.32 17.41
CA THR A 79 -6.04 8.80 16.08
C THR A 79 -4.53 8.68 15.84
N LEU A 80 -4.17 8.18 14.67
CA LEU A 80 -2.79 8.01 14.21
C LEU A 80 -2.54 8.90 13.01
N HIS A 81 -1.36 9.51 12.97
CA HIS A 81 -0.88 10.33 11.85
C HIS A 81 0.54 9.97 11.46
N PRO A 82 0.82 8.71 11.09
CA PRO A 82 2.15 8.32 10.62
C PRO A 82 2.40 8.88 9.23
N GLU A 83 3.67 9.18 8.92
CA GLU A 83 4.12 9.41 7.56
C GLU A 83 4.37 8.06 6.88
N ALA A 84 3.97 7.93 5.62
CA ALA A 84 4.24 6.75 4.81
C ALA A 84 4.76 7.13 3.43
N THR A 85 5.61 6.27 2.90
CA THR A 85 6.06 6.33 1.51
C THR A 85 5.66 5.03 0.82
N LEU A 86 4.86 5.15 -0.24
CA LEU A 86 4.47 4.05 -1.13
C LEU A 86 5.37 4.09 -2.36
N HIS A 87 5.82 2.93 -2.81
CA HIS A 87 6.63 2.82 -4.02
C HIS A 87 5.86 2.07 -5.08
N ILE A 88 5.77 2.65 -6.28
CA ILE A 88 5.15 2.00 -7.43
C ILE A 88 6.14 1.89 -8.58
N SER A 89 6.03 0.82 -9.35
CA SER A 89 6.73 0.62 -10.63
C SER A 89 5.75 0.05 -11.63
N GLN A 90 5.35 0.87 -12.61
CA GLN A 90 4.30 0.51 -13.58
C GLN A 90 4.68 0.94 -14.99
N MET A 91 4.48 0.05 -15.95
CA MET A 91 4.57 0.35 -17.37
C MET A 91 3.24 0.94 -17.87
N PHE A 92 3.34 1.99 -18.68
CA PHE A 92 2.22 2.58 -19.41
C PHE A 92 2.51 2.51 -20.92
N ALA A 93 1.62 1.91 -21.67
CA ALA A 93 1.81 1.70 -23.10
C ALA A 93 1.28 2.89 -23.93
N THR A 94 1.97 3.20 -25.03
CA THR A 94 1.51 4.18 -26.03
C THR A 94 0.56 3.58 -27.04
N ASP A 95 0.60 2.26 -27.22
CA ASP A 95 -0.18 1.50 -28.20
C ASP A 95 -0.88 0.31 -27.53
N PRO A 96 -2.17 0.06 -27.80
CA PRO A 96 -2.88 -1.09 -27.24
C PRO A 96 -2.31 -2.45 -27.67
N ASP A 97 -1.55 -2.49 -28.78
CA ASP A 97 -0.87 -3.71 -29.26
C ASP A 97 0.48 -3.93 -28.57
N PHE A 98 0.83 -3.12 -27.56
CA PHE A 98 2.08 -3.27 -26.81
C PHE A 98 2.00 -4.49 -25.89
N VAL A 99 2.83 -5.48 -26.14
CA VAL A 99 2.93 -6.73 -25.36
C VAL A 99 4.20 -6.69 -24.52
N THR A 100 4.08 -6.90 -23.23
CA THR A 100 5.20 -6.89 -22.26
C THR A 100 5.92 -8.24 -22.11
N GLY A 101 5.90 -9.11 -23.08
CA GLY A 101 6.58 -10.42 -23.07
C GLY A 101 5.72 -11.54 -23.61
N ASP A 102 6.26 -12.78 -23.56
CA ASP A 102 5.56 -14.01 -23.98
C ASP A 102 4.35 -14.27 -23.06
N GLU A 103 3.23 -13.59 -23.31
CA GLU A 103 1.96 -14.01 -22.76
C GLU A 103 1.48 -15.19 -23.62
N ASP A 104 1.52 -16.39 -23.05
CA ASP A 104 0.79 -17.52 -23.60
C ASP A 104 -0.70 -17.13 -23.68
N GLU A 105 -1.26 -17.16 -24.87
CA GLU A 105 -2.65 -16.78 -25.20
C GLU A 105 -3.75 -17.53 -24.38
N ASP A 106 -3.36 -18.39 -23.45
CA ASP A 106 -4.26 -19.32 -22.75
C ASP A 106 -4.53 -18.94 -21.27
N ASP A 107 -3.89 -17.89 -20.74
CA ASP A 107 -4.17 -17.44 -19.36
C ASP A 107 -4.97 -16.12 -19.41
N GLY A 108 -6.28 -16.24 -19.46
CA GLY A 108 -7.25 -15.13 -19.55
C GLY A 108 -7.28 -14.18 -18.33
N GLY A 109 -6.13 -13.83 -17.77
CA GLY A 109 -5.95 -13.01 -16.59
C GLY A 109 -4.72 -12.11 -16.61
N GLY A 110 -4.08 -11.89 -17.76
CA GLY A 110 -3.00 -10.91 -17.88
C GLY A 110 -3.51 -9.52 -17.56
N ASP A 111 -2.94 -8.87 -16.52
CA ASP A 111 -3.23 -7.46 -16.22
C ASP A 111 -2.87 -6.64 -17.45
N SER A 112 -3.88 -6.10 -18.12
CA SER A 112 -3.67 -5.26 -19.29
C SER A 112 -2.85 -4.03 -18.89
N VAL A 113 -1.73 -3.83 -19.59
CA VAL A 113 -0.89 -2.64 -19.38
C VAL A 113 -1.75 -1.38 -19.60
N PRO A 114 -1.82 -0.45 -18.62
CA PRO A 114 -2.58 0.77 -18.79
C PRO A 114 -2.05 1.61 -19.95
N LEU A 115 -2.97 2.22 -20.68
CA LEU A 115 -2.65 3.05 -21.84
C LEU A 115 -2.42 4.51 -21.43
N ILE A 116 -1.51 5.15 -22.14
CA ILE A 116 -1.32 6.60 -22.07
C ILE A 116 -2.46 7.26 -22.84
N GLU A 117 -3.26 8.06 -22.15
CA GLU A 117 -4.37 8.79 -22.76
C GLU A 117 -4.07 10.30 -22.85
N ARG A 118 -4.29 10.90 -24.02
CA ARG A 118 -4.11 12.35 -24.26
C ARG A 118 -2.74 12.90 -23.86
N ASP A 119 -1.70 12.09 -24.06
CA ASP A 119 -0.33 12.43 -23.65
C ASP A 119 -0.18 12.66 -22.13
N GLU A 120 -1.04 12.03 -21.32
CA GLU A 120 -1.00 12.05 -19.86
C GLU A 120 -0.94 10.64 -19.30
N ILE A 121 -0.19 10.47 -18.22
CA ILE A 121 -0.14 9.25 -17.40
C ILE A 121 -0.84 9.55 -16.08
N ASP A 122 -1.84 8.75 -15.72
CA ASP A 122 -2.50 8.78 -14.43
C ASP A 122 -2.08 7.55 -13.62
N ILE A 123 -1.38 7.79 -12.51
CA ILE A 123 -0.89 6.74 -11.61
C ILE A 123 -1.80 6.52 -10.40
N GLU A 124 -2.93 7.23 -10.27
CA GLU A 124 -3.77 7.20 -9.08
C GLU A 124 -4.24 5.78 -8.74
N GLN A 125 -4.68 5.02 -9.76
CA GLN A 125 -5.15 3.64 -9.52
C GLN A 125 -4.02 2.74 -9.02
N THR A 126 -2.83 2.83 -9.62
CA THR A 126 -1.66 2.06 -9.19
C THR A 126 -1.28 2.37 -7.74
N VAL A 127 -1.39 3.64 -7.33
CA VAL A 127 -1.14 4.06 -5.94
C VAL A 127 -2.21 3.51 -5.00
N ILE A 128 -3.49 3.46 -5.42
CA ILE A 128 -4.57 2.85 -4.63
C ILE A 128 -4.31 1.37 -4.41
N ASP A 129 -3.91 0.65 -5.45
CA ASP A 129 -3.63 -0.79 -5.40
C ASP A 129 -2.43 -1.07 -4.47
N GLU A 130 -1.34 -0.30 -4.62
CA GLU A 130 -0.16 -0.41 -3.75
C GLU A 130 -0.48 -0.09 -2.29
N ALA A 131 -1.28 0.95 -2.03
CA ALA A 131 -1.70 1.29 -0.69
C ALA A 131 -2.53 0.18 -0.03
N GLY A 132 -3.34 -0.52 -0.83
CA GLY A 132 -4.11 -1.69 -0.38
C GLY A 132 -3.24 -2.88 0.01
N LEU A 133 -2.04 -3.00 -0.59
CA LEU A 133 -1.10 -4.09 -0.33
C LEU A 133 -0.10 -3.75 0.78
N SER A 134 0.38 -2.51 0.82
CA SER A 134 1.49 -2.10 1.68
C SER A 134 1.06 -1.51 3.03
N LEU A 135 -0.12 -0.87 3.10
CA LEU A 135 -0.58 -0.27 4.36
C LEU A 135 -1.23 -1.32 5.28
N PRO A 136 -1.04 -1.19 6.61
CA PRO A 136 -1.57 -2.16 7.56
C PRO A 136 -3.10 -2.06 7.66
N PHE A 137 -3.79 -3.19 7.56
CA PHE A 137 -5.25 -3.26 7.81
C PHE A 137 -5.60 -3.03 9.29
N ASN A 138 -4.67 -3.37 10.20
CA ASN A 138 -4.85 -3.25 11.65
C ASN A 138 -3.75 -2.35 12.23
N PRO A 139 -3.81 -1.02 12.02
CA PRO A 139 -2.80 -0.12 12.53
C PRO A 139 -2.80 -0.06 14.05
N THR A 140 -1.60 0.06 14.64
CA THR A 140 -1.40 0.18 16.08
C THR A 140 -0.47 1.35 16.40
N CYS A 141 -0.51 1.83 17.65
CA CYS A 141 0.42 2.85 18.08
C CYS A 141 1.87 2.35 17.98
N GLU A 142 2.77 3.19 17.48
CA GLU A 142 4.20 2.93 17.52
C GLU A 142 4.68 2.88 18.98
N GLY A 143 5.46 1.85 19.32
CA GLY A 143 5.95 1.67 20.68
C GLY A 143 4.92 1.16 21.69
N GLY A 144 3.73 0.80 21.25
CA GLY A 144 2.64 0.28 22.06
C GLY A 144 1.63 1.33 22.52
N CYS A 145 0.47 0.86 22.96
CA CYS A 145 -0.57 1.76 23.48
C CYS A 145 -0.15 2.31 24.86
N PRO A 146 -0.27 3.63 25.11
CA PRO A 146 0.20 4.23 26.37
C PRO A 146 -0.58 3.77 27.60
N ASP A 147 -1.81 3.31 27.43
CA ASP A 147 -2.61 2.70 28.48
C ASP A 147 -2.38 1.18 28.42
N GLY A 148 -1.27 0.73 28.98
CA GLY A 148 -0.87 -0.67 29.01
C GLY A 148 -1.82 -1.61 29.78
N ASP A 149 -2.94 -1.08 30.25
CA ASP A 149 -4.02 -1.79 30.92
C ASP A 149 -5.28 -1.76 30.05
N THR A 150 -5.16 -2.30 28.84
CA THR A 150 -6.37 -2.65 28.09
C THR A 150 -6.96 -3.87 28.77
N ASP A 151 -8.26 -3.86 29.03
CA ASP A 151 -9.07 -4.96 29.55
C ASP A 151 -9.11 -6.16 28.58
N VAL A 152 -8.03 -6.32 27.83
CA VAL A 152 -7.81 -7.45 26.92
C VAL A 152 -7.33 -8.62 27.78
N PRO A 153 -8.03 -9.75 27.81
CA PRO A 153 -7.59 -10.93 28.52
C PRO A 153 -6.14 -11.26 28.14
N LYS A 154 -5.30 -11.44 29.15
CA LYS A 154 -3.90 -11.86 28.87
C LYS A 154 -3.97 -13.19 28.14
N PRO A 155 -3.15 -13.35 27.05
CA PRO A 155 -3.09 -14.62 26.36
C PRO A 155 -2.70 -15.73 27.38
N ASP A 156 -3.36 -16.88 27.27
CA ASP A 156 -3.00 -18.07 28.05
C ASP A 156 -1.53 -18.42 27.73
N GLY A 157 -0.66 -18.34 28.72
CA GLY A 157 0.76 -18.59 28.53
C GLY A 157 1.62 -17.32 28.34
N VAL A 158 1.65 -16.46 29.33
CA VAL A 158 2.60 -15.34 29.40
C VAL A 158 4.00 -15.88 29.70
N VAL A 159 4.94 -15.60 28.80
CA VAL A 159 6.38 -15.86 29.01
C VAL A 159 6.95 -14.68 29.82
N ASP A 160 7.62 -14.94 30.93
CA ASP A 160 8.34 -13.89 31.66
C ASP A 160 9.57 -13.39 30.92
N ALA A 161 10.21 -12.34 31.45
CA ALA A 161 11.41 -11.75 30.84
C ALA A 161 12.60 -12.73 30.69
N ASP A 162 12.56 -13.86 31.41
CA ASP A 162 13.58 -14.91 31.42
C ASP A 162 13.21 -16.09 30.50
N GLY A 163 12.07 -16.02 29.79
CA GLY A 163 11.61 -17.04 28.84
C GLY A 163 10.88 -18.21 29.45
N ASN A 164 10.50 -18.13 30.73
CA ASN A 164 9.73 -19.19 31.41
C ASN A 164 8.23 -18.95 31.21
N ILE A 165 7.48 -20.02 30.90
CA ILE A 165 6.03 -19.99 30.87
C ILE A 165 5.52 -19.78 32.29
N VAL A 166 4.95 -18.61 32.59
CA VAL A 166 4.24 -18.37 33.84
C VAL A 166 2.87 -19.02 33.67
N GLU A 167 2.70 -20.22 34.21
CA GLU A 167 1.41 -20.89 34.27
C GLU A 167 0.46 -20.02 35.09
N GLY A 168 -0.50 -19.38 34.42
CA GLY A 168 -1.66 -18.82 35.12
C GLY A 168 -2.42 -19.95 35.76
N GLU A 169 -2.73 -19.81 37.05
CA GLU A 169 -3.59 -20.76 37.79
C GLU A 169 -4.94 -20.88 37.11
N ASP A 170 -5.11 -21.85 36.29
CA ASP A 170 -6.28 -22.66 35.94
C ASP A 170 -6.26 -23.10 34.47
N PRO A 171 -5.84 -24.33 34.17
CA PRO A 171 -6.03 -24.89 32.82
C PRO A 171 -7.51 -25.27 32.66
N ARG A 172 -8.38 -24.28 32.53
CA ARG A 172 -9.73 -24.57 32.00
C ARG A 172 -9.58 -24.86 30.55
N VAL A 173 -9.32 -26.10 30.22
CA VAL A 173 -9.49 -26.61 28.87
C VAL A 173 -10.90 -26.18 28.42
N ASP A 174 -10.99 -25.32 27.42
CA ASP A 174 -12.27 -24.91 26.84
C ASP A 174 -13.08 -26.19 26.57
N PRO A 175 -14.31 -26.33 27.15
CA PRO A 175 -15.13 -27.53 26.97
C PRO A 175 -15.34 -27.93 25.50
N ARG A 176 -15.15 -26.99 24.57
CA ARG A 176 -15.21 -27.25 23.13
C ARG A 176 -14.04 -28.09 22.62
N TRP A 177 -12.92 -28.11 23.32
CA TRP A 177 -11.69 -28.83 22.96
C TRP A 177 -11.52 -30.15 23.80
N ALA A 178 -12.34 -30.37 24.83
CA ALA A 178 -12.28 -31.54 25.70
C ALA A 178 -12.46 -32.92 25.02
N GLY A 179 -12.73 -32.93 23.71
CA GLY A 179 -12.83 -34.16 22.92
C GLY A 179 -11.61 -34.47 22.05
N LEU A 180 -10.64 -33.55 21.95
CA LEU A 180 -9.48 -33.72 21.09
C LEU A 180 -8.34 -34.53 21.68
N GLU A 181 -8.35 -34.77 23.00
CA GLU A 181 -7.38 -35.63 23.69
C GLU A 181 -7.39 -37.09 23.17
N LYS A 182 -8.46 -37.48 22.47
CA LYS A 182 -8.59 -38.82 21.86
C LYS A 182 -7.81 -38.96 20.53
N PHE A 183 -7.26 -37.88 20.02
CA PHE A 183 -6.55 -37.84 18.72
C PHE A 183 -5.05 -37.57 18.89
N LEU A 184 -4.58 -37.38 20.12
CA LEU A 184 -3.17 -37.32 20.51
C LEU A 184 -2.73 -38.67 21.05
#